data_84db1ae93ab4bec0a47500e1402502d5
#
_entry.id   84db1ae93ab4bec0a47500e1402502d5
#
_cell.length_a   1.000
_cell.length_b   1.000
_cell.length_c   1.000
_cell.angle_alpha   90.00
_cell.angle_beta   90.00
_cell.angle_gamma   90.00
#
_symmetry.space_group_name_H-M   'P 1'
#
loop_
_entity.id
_entity.type
_entity.pdbx_description
1 polymer ?
#
loop_
_entity_poly.entity_id
_entity_poly.type
_entity_poly.pdbx_seq_one_letter_code
_entity_poly.pdbx_strand_id
1 'polypeptide(L)'
;MKDFRVVFSLILLTVFILGCTQPAQPTQPQPEEKIKVGVLIPETGLYSSAGVAMKNAAELAAEHAGNVELVFADCGDSPEKAKTAFEYLVSQKVDAVVGAYSSPQAMVVADAAGENKVVYLVSVASTGVIEKKVTEGNRYVFRTAYNTTYWGVLAAEFLSLSKPDKYYFVGYDPLKTFNQGMLAKINELYGEPELEVYYKSPSVSPDDYKNVAKQIAERAGERDAIILGDPGGVSINFLKEYRANGGKGIIYSVGGALALPATLKKLNAGYTAFQAAALEETEKTDLTAKYFADYKAKFGEDANNYAGLLTYDSIMILSQAFEKGGKEKLIETLESGSFKGAAGIYRFNENHQALWGSEELKGTIGEFVNGKVEVVYPPEFATSQVVWPE
;
A
#
# COMPACT_ATOMS: atom_id res chain seq x y z
N MET A 1 29.89 91.61 54.68
CA MET A 1 31.29 91.26 54.98
C MET A 1 31.48 89.80 54.59
N LYS A 2 32.40 89.57 53.70
CA LYS A 2 33.01 88.35 53.23
C LYS A 2 32.07 87.36 52.42
N ASP A 3 32.26 87.54 51.14
CA ASP A 3 31.85 86.64 50.04
C ASP A 3 32.50 85.28 50.17
N PHE A 4 31.72 84.25 49.85
CA PHE A 4 32.27 82.92 49.62
C PHE A 4 31.66 82.39 48.28
N ARG A 5 32.48 82.50 47.21
CA ARG A 5 32.19 81.98 45.92
C ARG A 5 32.51 80.47 45.89
N VAL A 6 31.49 79.65 45.71
CA VAL A 6 31.69 78.22 45.46
C VAL A 6 31.71 78.01 43.95
N VAL A 7 32.89 77.58 43.45
CA VAL A 7 33.12 77.20 42.09
C VAL A 7 32.62 75.74 41.92
N PHE A 8 31.56 75.52 41.11
CA PHE A 8 31.10 74.18 40.73
C PHE A 8 31.95 73.74 39.57
N SER A 9 32.84 72.75 39.78
CA SER A 9 33.61 72.08 38.75
C SER A 9 32.73 70.95 38.17
N LEU A 10 32.34 71.09 36.91
CA LEU A 10 31.55 70.09 36.17
C LEU A 10 32.55 69.03 35.68
N ILE A 11 32.58 67.88 36.34
CA ILE A 11 33.32 66.71 35.85
C ILE A 11 32.44 65.98 34.85
N LEU A 12 32.83 66.06 33.56
CA LEU A 12 32.18 65.31 32.47
C LEU A 12 32.67 63.87 32.53
N LEU A 13 31.85 63.00 33.02
CA LEU A 13 32.10 61.53 33.06
C LEU A 13 31.74 60.92 31.71
N THR A 14 32.70 60.75 30.82
CA THR A 14 32.60 60.03 29.57
C THR A 14 32.55 58.52 29.86
N VAL A 15 31.34 57.95 29.86
CA VAL A 15 31.19 56.51 29.94
C VAL A 15 31.48 55.88 28.57
N PHE A 16 32.64 55.27 28.44
CA PHE A 16 32.95 54.36 27.32
C PHE A 16 32.17 53.11 27.46
N ILE A 17 31.08 52.96 26.66
CA ILE A 17 30.38 51.66 26.51
C ILE A 17 31.28 50.81 25.59
N LEU A 18 32.12 49.99 26.19
CA LEU A 18 32.75 48.85 25.51
C LEU A 18 31.65 47.81 25.24
N GLY A 19 31.12 47.86 24.04
CA GLY A 19 30.24 46.80 23.53
C GLY A 19 31.04 45.50 23.44
N CYS A 20 30.90 44.62 24.43
CA CYS A 20 31.31 43.22 24.30
C CYS A 20 30.40 42.59 23.24
N THR A 21 30.83 42.52 21.99
CA THR A 21 30.30 41.56 21.02
C THR A 21 30.69 40.18 21.52
N GLN A 22 29.76 39.50 22.25
CA GLN A 22 29.88 38.07 22.46
C GLN A 22 29.93 37.42 21.08
N PRO A 23 30.92 36.57 20.79
CA PRO A 23 30.87 35.74 19.59
C PRO A 23 29.58 34.94 19.65
N ALA A 24 28.77 34.96 18.56
CA ALA A 24 27.61 34.13 18.43
C ALA A 24 28.02 32.69 18.74
N GLN A 25 27.47 32.11 19.80
CA GLN A 25 27.63 30.68 20.05
C GLN A 25 27.12 29.98 18.82
N PRO A 26 27.86 29.00 18.29
CA PRO A 26 27.33 28.16 17.23
C PRO A 26 26.01 27.58 17.73
N THR A 27 24.91 27.90 17.07
CA THR A 27 23.62 27.29 17.30
C THR A 27 23.82 25.80 17.15
N GLN A 28 23.74 25.05 18.23
CA GLN A 28 23.66 23.60 18.14
C GLN A 28 22.46 23.28 17.23
N PRO A 29 22.61 22.40 16.22
CA PRO A 29 21.50 22.00 15.42
C PRO A 29 20.40 21.53 16.37
N GLN A 30 19.25 22.17 16.36
CA GLN A 30 18.08 21.62 17.05
C GLN A 30 17.84 20.24 16.45
N PRO A 31 17.56 19.19 17.26
CA PRO A 31 17.19 17.90 16.74
C PRO A 31 16.03 18.11 15.75
N GLU A 32 16.19 17.66 14.53
CA GLU A 32 15.10 17.70 13.54
C GLU A 32 13.89 17.00 14.13
N GLU A 33 12.77 17.69 14.15
CA GLU A 33 11.53 17.11 14.68
C GLU A 33 11.11 15.93 13.79
N LYS A 34 10.84 14.79 14.41
CA LYS A 34 10.40 13.57 13.70
C LYS A 34 8.91 13.35 13.90
N ILE A 35 8.26 12.88 12.83
CA ILE A 35 6.92 12.30 12.95
C ILE A 35 7.04 10.88 13.51
N LYS A 36 6.27 10.56 14.54
CA LYS A 36 6.22 9.23 15.15
C LYS A 36 5.07 8.42 14.55
N VAL A 37 5.40 7.40 13.78
CA VAL A 37 4.42 6.59 13.03
C VAL A 37 4.30 5.21 13.64
N GLY A 38 3.08 4.85 14.05
CA GLY A 38 2.72 3.49 14.42
C GLY A 38 2.49 2.63 13.18
N VAL A 39 3.03 1.41 13.17
CA VAL A 39 2.85 0.49 12.05
C VAL A 39 2.16 -0.78 12.54
N LEU A 40 0.92 -0.99 12.09
CA LEU A 40 0.12 -2.18 12.35
C LEU A 40 0.43 -3.24 11.31
N ILE A 41 1.16 -4.27 11.69
CA ILE A 41 1.57 -5.37 10.81
C ILE A 41 1.12 -6.72 11.38
N PRO A 42 0.70 -7.67 10.54
CA PRO A 42 0.38 -9.02 11.00
C PRO A 42 1.67 -9.84 11.17
N GLU A 43 2.41 -9.65 12.27
CA GLU A 43 3.61 -10.45 12.56
C GLU A 43 3.29 -11.91 12.86
N THR A 44 2.07 -12.17 13.32
CA THR A 44 1.58 -13.52 13.66
C THR A 44 0.29 -13.84 12.91
N GLY A 45 -0.02 -15.14 12.79
CA GLY A 45 -1.25 -15.64 12.17
C GLY A 45 -1.15 -15.83 10.67
N LEU A 46 -2.29 -15.90 10.01
CA LEU A 46 -2.45 -16.29 8.59
C LEU A 46 -1.71 -15.35 7.60
N TYR A 47 -1.56 -14.08 7.97
CA TYR A 47 -1.00 -13.06 7.09
C TYR A 47 0.46 -12.70 7.40
N SER A 48 1.16 -13.51 8.22
CA SER A 48 2.50 -13.18 8.71
C SER A 48 3.56 -12.97 7.61
N SER A 49 3.45 -13.66 6.48
CA SER A 49 4.35 -13.42 5.34
C SER A 49 4.20 -12.02 4.75
N ALA A 50 2.97 -11.49 4.71
CA ALA A 50 2.73 -10.11 4.31
C ALA A 50 3.24 -9.14 5.40
N GLY A 51 3.12 -9.50 6.67
CA GLY A 51 3.65 -8.73 7.80
C GLY A 51 5.14 -8.49 7.71
N VAL A 52 5.92 -9.51 7.33
CA VAL A 52 7.37 -9.37 7.10
C VAL A 52 7.65 -8.35 5.99
N ALA A 53 6.95 -8.47 4.85
CA ALA A 53 7.13 -7.54 3.73
C ALA A 53 6.75 -6.10 4.10
N MET A 54 5.66 -5.90 4.86
CA MET A 54 5.24 -4.59 5.35
C MET A 54 6.26 -3.99 6.33
N LYS A 55 6.82 -4.81 7.24
CA LYS A 55 7.85 -4.37 8.20
C LYS A 55 9.11 -3.90 7.49
N ASN A 56 9.65 -4.73 6.62
CA ASN A 56 10.84 -4.41 5.84
C ASN A 56 10.66 -3.12 5.03
N ALA A 57 9.49 -2.98 4.38
CA ALA A 57 9.15 -1.79 3.61
C ALA A 57 9.01 -0.54 4.49
N ALA A 58 8.43 -0.66 5.69
CA ALA A 58 8.33 0.43 6.65
C ALA A 58 9.70 0.92 7.14
N GLU A 59 10.59 -0.02 7.48
CA GLU A 59 11.96 0.29 7.88
C GLU A 59 12.74 1.01 6.76
N LEU A 60 12.58 0.54 5.51
CA LEU A 60 13.19 1.18 4.35
C LEU A 60 12.64 2.59 4.11
N ALA A 61 11.31 2.78 4.26
CA ALA A 61 10.69 4.09 4.12
C ALA A 61 11.20 5.09 5.16
N ALA A 62 11.33 4.68 6.41
CA ALA A 62 11.86 5.54 7.47
C ALA A 62 13.33 5.96 7.23
N GLU A 63 14.14 5.06 6.68
CA GLU A 63 15.50 5.40 6.27
C GLU A 63 15.53 6.40 5.12
N HIS A 64 14.69 6.20 4.11
CA HIS A 64 14.63 7.11 2.97
C HIS A 64 14.06 8.49 3.33
N ALA A 65 13.12 8.53 4.26
CA ALA A 65 12.50 9.76 4.75
C ALA A 65 13.41 10.56 5.68
N GLY A 66 14.14 9.89 6.59
CA GLY A 66 15.05 10.50 7.57
C GLY A 66 14.37 11.14 8.78
N ASN A 67 13.15 11.63 8.62
CA ASN A 67 12.36 12.35 9.64
C ASN A 67 11.26 11.51 10.30
N VAL A 68 11.29 10.18 10.18
CA VAL A 68 10.28 9.25 10.70
C VAL A 68 10.86 8.40 11.83
N GLU A 69 10.10 8.28 12.93
CA GLU A 69 10.33 7.31 14.01
C GLU A 69 9.22 6.26 13.96
N LEU A 70 9.58 4.96 13.90
CA LEU A 70 8.61 3.86 13.80
C LEU A 70 8.35 3.19 15.14
N VAL A 71 7.08 2.86 15.39
CA VAL A 71 6.64 1.97 16.48
C VAL A 71 5.80 0.85 15.88
N PHE A 72 6.25 -0.40 16.00
CA PHE A 72 5.54 -1.55 15.46
C PHE A 72 4.57 -2.16 16.47
N ALA A 73 3.44 -2.68 15.98
CA ALA A 73 2.51 -3.47 16.77
C ALA A 73 1.92 -4.61 15.92
N ASP A 74 1.90 -5.83 16.50
CA ASP A 74 1.34 -7.01 15.87
C ASP A 74 -0.19 -6.99 15.88
N CYS A 75 -0.81 -6.75 14.73
CA CYS A 75 -2.26 -6.80 14.58
C CYS A 75 -2.82 -8.23 14.35
N GLY A 76 -1.95 -9.26 14.23
CA GLY A 76 -2.36 -10.63 14.00
C GLY A 76 -3.30 -10.79 12.81
N ASP A 77 -4.31 -11.64 12.96
CA ASP A 77 -5.28 -11.97 11.92
C ASP A 77 -6.76 -11.76 12.35
N SER A 78 -7.00 -11.13 13.52
CA SER A 78 -8.36 -10.81 13.99
C SER A 78 -8.59 -9.31 14.19
N PRO A 79 -9.85 -8.85 14.08
CA PRO A 79 -10.23 -7.47 14.37
C PRO A 79 -9.89 -7.03 15.78
N GLU A 80 -10.14 -7.90 16.79
CA GLU A 80 -9.93 -7.59 18.21
C GLU A 80 -8.46 -7.35 18.50
N LYS A 81 -7.56 -8.18 17.91
CA LYS A 81 -6.13 -8.02 18.08
C LYS A 81 -5.64 -6.74 17.41
N ALA A 82 -6.17 -6.42 16.22
CA ALA A 82 -5.85 -5.18 15.52
C ALA A 82 -6.27 -3.93 16.33
N LYS A 83 -7.45 -3.94 16.96
CA LYS A 83 -7.90 -2.87 17.83
C LYS A 83 -6.97 -2.70 19.04
N THR A 84 -6.64 -3.78 19.73
CA THR A 84 -5.72 -3.75 20.89
C THR A 84 -4.34 -3.23 20.51
N ALA A 85 -3.81 -3.65 19.34
CA ALA A 85 -2.53 -3.19 18.83
C ALA A 85 -2.57 -1.69 18.48
N PHE A 86 -3.68 -1.20 17.93
CA PHE A 86 -3.88 0.23 17.67
C PHE A 86 -3.91 1.04 19.00
N GLU A 87 -4.65 0.58 20.00
CA GLU A 87 -4.72 1.23 21.33
C GLU A 87 -3.33 1.27 21.99
N TYR A 88 -2.53 0.22 21.83
CA TYR A 88 -1.13 0.23 22.25
C TYR A 88 -0.35 1.35 21.55
N LEU A 89 -0.45 1.48 20.22
CA LEU A 89 0.23 2.55 19.49
C LEU A 89 -0.20 3.95 19.94
N VAL A 90 -1.50 4.15 20.19
CA VAL A 90 -2.01 5.41 20.78
C VAL A 90 -1.35 5.69 22.15
N SER A 91 -1.19 4.67 23.00
CA SER A 91 -0.52 4.80 24.29
C SER A 91 0.96 5.19 24.16
N GLN A 92 1.60 4.83 23.05
CA GLN A 92 2.96 5.22 22.69
C GLN A 92 3.05 6.66 22.12
N LYS A 93 1.92 7.38 22.04
CA LYS A 93 1.82 8.76 21.54
C LYS A 93 2.32 8.90 20.11
N VAL A 94 1.91 7.98 19.24
CA VAL A 94 2.19 8.10 17.80
C VAL A 94 1.36 9.25 17.21
N ASP A 95 1.92 9.94 16.22
CA ASP A 95 1.26 11.05 15.50
C ASP A 95 0.30 10.52 14.42
N ALA A 96 0.63 9.37 13.84
CA ALA A 96 -0.19 8.69 12.83
C ALA A 96 0.03 7.17 12.88
N VAL A 97 -0.88 6.40 12.28
CA VAL A 97 -0.80 4.94 12.16
C VAL A 97 -0.91 4.52 10.70
N VAL A 98 -0.12 3.53 10.26
CA VAL A 98 -0.16 2.89 8.94
C VAL A 98 -0.45 1.40 9.10
N GLY A 99 -1.20 0.79 8.19
CA GLY A 99 -1.58 -0.62 8.19
C GLY A 99 -3.12 -0.70 8.14
N ALA A 100 -3.84 -1.61 8.68
CA ALA A 100 -3.64 -3.01 8.91
C ALA A 100 -3.72 -3.80 7.60
N TYR A 101 -3.73 -5.15 7.65
CA TYR A 101 -3.72 -5.95 6.42
C TYR A 101 -5.12 -6.24 5.88
N SER A 102 -6.00 -6.80 6.71
CA SER A 102 -7.33 -7.25 6.25
C SER A 102 -8.41 -6.19 6.44
N SER A 103 -9.46 -6.29 5.61
CA SER A 103 -10.61 -5.38 5.69
C SER A 103 -11.32 -5.39 7.05
N PRO A 104 -11.58 -6.55 7.71
CA PRO A 104 -12.15 -6.55 9.05
C PRO A 104 -11.28 -5.84 10.09
N GLN A 105 -9.96 -5.98 10.02
CA GLN A 105 -9.02 -5.26 10.88
C GLN A 105 -9.06 -3.75 10.63
N ALA A 106 -8.99 -3.34 9.36
CA ALA A 106 -9.00 -1.93 8.98
C ALA A 106 -10.29 -1.21 9.41
N MET A 107 -11.44 -1.90 9.39
CA MET A 107 -12.72 -1.32 9.82
C MET A 107 -12.74 -0.94 11.30
N VAL A 108 -12.27 -1.83 12.17
CA VAL A 108 -12.26 -1.55 13.63
C VAL A 108 -11.17 -0.55 14.00
N VAL A 109 -10.04 -0.56 13.31
CA VAL A 109 -8.97 0.43 13.48
C VAL A 109 -9.44 1.82 13.03
N ALA A 110 -10.21 1.89 11.94
CA ALA A 110 -10.77 3.16 11.46
C ALA A 110 -11.73 3.80 12.49
N ASP A 111 -12.57 3.00 13.16
CA ASP A 111 -13.41 3.49 14.27
C ASP A 111 -12.55 4.02 15.41
N ALA A 112 -11.59 3.23 15.85
CA ALA A 112 -10.68 3.61 16.94
C ALA A 112 -9.84 4.86 16.60
N ALA A 113 -9.45 5.04 15.33
CA ALA A 113 -8.73 6.22 14.86
C ALA A 113 -9.57 7.50 15.00
N GLY A 114 -10.86 7.44 14.64
CA GLY A 114 -11.79 8.54 14.84
C GLY A 114 -12.03 8.88 16.31
N GLU A 115 -12.23 7.86 17.16
CA GLU A 115 -12.42 8.00 18.59
C GLU A 115 -11.20 8.65 19.28
N ASN A 116 -9.99 8.24 18.91
CA ASN A 116 -8.73 8.72 19.49
C ASN A 116 -8.15 9.96 18.78
N LYS A 117 -8.75 10.39 17.65
CA LYS A 117 -8.28 11.52 16.83
C LYS A 117 -6.84 11.35 16.34
N VAL A 118 -6.48 10.14 15.93
CA VAL A 118 -5.18 9.78 15.37
C VAL A 118 -5.33 9.49 13.90
N VAL A 119 -4.49 10.10 13.06
CA VAL A 119 -4.50 9.87 11.61
C VAL A 119 -4.16 8.41 11.31
N TYR A 120 -4.97 7.77 10.47
CA TYR A 120 -4.79 6.37 10.07
C TYR A 120 -4.77 6.25 8.55
N LEU A 121 -3.64 5.78 7.99
CA LEU A 121 -3.50 5.44 6.58
C LEU A 121 -3.67 3.94 6.38
N VAL A 122 -4.76 3.55 5.71
CA VAL A 122 -5.04 2.16 5.32
C VAL A 122 -4.16 1.80 4.13
N SER A 123 -3.10 1.02 4.35
CA SER A 123 -2.10 0.72 3.33
C SER A 123 -2.40 -0.53 2.49
N VAL A 124 -3.32 -1.42 2.93
CA VAL A 124 -3.57 -2.70 2.22
C VAL A 124 -5.05 -3.00 2.04
N ALA A 125 -5.88 -2.80 3.06
CA ALA A 125 -7.28 -3.21 3.05
C ALA A 125 -8.12 -2.45 2.01
N SER A 126 -9.01 -3.17 1.31
CA SER A 126 -9.71 -2.67 0.11
C SER A 126 -11.20 -2.39 0.28
N THR A 127 -11.79 -2.68 1.46
CA THR A 127 -13.26 -2.54 1.65
C THR A 127 -13.78 -1.12 1.45
N GLY A 128 -14.89 -0.96 0.72
CA GLY A 128 -15.59 0.33 0.54
C GLY A 128 -16.20 0.90 1.84
N VAL A 129 -16.23 0.12 2.93
CA VAL A 129 -16.67 0.62 4.25
C VAL A 129 -15.77 1.73 4.77
N ILE A 130 -14.50 1.76 4.37
CA ILE A 130 -13.56 2.84 4.77
C ILE A 130 -14.05 4.19 4.24
N GLU A 131 -14.39 4.28 2.95
CA GLU A 131 -14.91 5.52 2.33
C GLU A 131 -16.22 5.95 3.00
N LYS A 132 -17.09 4.98 3.33
CA LYS A 132 -18.33 5.25 4.04
C LYS A 132 -18.09 5.89 5.41
N LYS A 133 -17.11 5.39 6.18
CA LYS A 133 -16.75 6.00 7.48
C LYS A 133 -16.31 7.47 7.35
N VAL A 134 -15.58 7.81 6.29
CA VAL A 134 -15.19 9.19 6.00
C VAL A 134 -16.40 10.05 5.68
N THR A 135 -17.31 9.57 4.81
CA THR A 135 -18.56 10.31 4.50
C THR A 135 -19.48 10.47 5.71
N GLU A 136 -19.41 9.57 6.68
CA GLU A 136 -20.14 9.65 7.97
C GLU A 136 -19.43 10.55 9.00
N GLY A 137 -18.30 11.20 8.63
CA GLY A 137 -17.64 12.23 9.43
C GLY A 137 -16.31 11.83 10.09
N ASN A 138 -15.80 10.63 9.83
CA ASN A 138 -14.48 10.23 10.34
C ASN A 138 -13.35 10.76 9.43
N ARG A 139 -12.93 11.99 9.65
CA ARG A 139 -11.89 12.64 8.86
C ARG A 139 -10.45 12.15 9.16
N TYR A 140 -10.27 11.25 10.12
CA TYR A 140 -8.94 10.76 10.54
C TYR A 140 -8.44 9.59 9.69
N VAL A 141 -9.25 9.06 8.79
CA VAL A 141 -8.91 7.87 8.00
C VAL A 141 -8.64 8.25 6.56
N PHE A 142 -7.51 7.78 6.02
CA PHE A 142 -7.12 7.89 4.62
C PHE A 142 -6.78 6.51 4.08
N ARG A 143 -6.90 6.29 2.77
CA ARG A 143 -6.49 5.03 2.18
C ARG A 143 -5.58 5.22 0.98
N THR A 144 -4.37 4.66 1.07
CA THR A 144 -3.39 4.60 -0.02
C THR A 144 -3.60 3.37 -0.91
N ALA A 145 -4.18 2.29 -0.37
CA ALA A 145 -4.48 1.06 -1.10
C ALA A 145 -5.58 1.22 -2.16
N TYR A 146 -5.69 0.24 -3.04
CA TYR A 146 -6.84 0.09 -3.93
C TYR A 146 -8.12 -0.08 -3.12
N ASN A 147 -9.22 0.47 -3.62
CA ASN A 147 -10.55 0.02 -3.20
C ASN A 147 -10.99 -1.19 -4.05
N THR A 148 -12.03 -1.87 -3.60
CA THR A 148 -12.55 -3.07 -4.29
C THR A 148 -12.92 -2.78 -5.75
N THR A 149 -13.43 -1.59 -6.04
CA THR A 149 -13.78 -1.16 -7.40
C THR A 149 -12.56 -1.10 -8.31
N TYR A 150 -11.43 -0.55 -7.83
CA TYR A 150 -10.23 -0.42 -8.65
C TYR A 150 -9.57 -1.78 -8.95
N TRP A 151 -9.69 -2.76 -8.06
CA TRP A 151 -9.32 -4.15 -8.37
C TRP A 151 -10.07 -4.68 -9.59
N GLY A 152 -11.37 -4.39 -9.69
CA GLY A 152 -12.19 -4.76 -10.85
C GLY A 152 -11.84 -3.98 -12.12
N VAL A 153 -11.47 -2.70 -12.00
CA VAL A 153 -10.99 -1.91 -13.14
C VAL A 153 -9.77 -2.56 -13.77
N LEU A 154 -8.74 -2.90 -12.98
CA LEU A 154 -7.53 -3.54 -13.50
C LEU A 154 -7.79 -4.92 -14.13
N ALA A 155 -8.70 -5.71 -13.56
CA ALA A 155 -9.08 -6.99 -14.15
C ALA A 155 -9.81 -6.80 -15.48
N ALA A 156 -10.70 -5.79 -15.60
CA ALA A 156 -11.37 -5.45 -16.85
C ALA A 156 -10.38 -4.91 -17.91
N GLU A 157 -9.40 -4.12 -17.50
CA GLU A 157 -8.30 -3.69 -18.39
C GLU A 157 -7.52 -4.89 -18.94
N PHE A 158 -7.18 -5.85 -18.08
CA PHE A 158 -6.53 -7.08 -18.54
C PHE A 158 -7.36 -7.84 -19.57
N LEU A 159 -8.66 -8.01 -19.31
CA LEU A 159 -9.57 -8.68 -20.25
C LEU A 159 -9.66 -7.91 -21.58
N SER A 160 -9.69 -6.58 -21.53
CA SER A 160 -9.71 -5.71 -22.72
C SER A 160 -8.42 -5.79 -23.55
N LEU A 161 -7.27 -5.95 -22.87
CA LEU A 161 -5.97 -6.12 -23.51
C LEU A 161 -5.79 -7.53 -24.09
N SER A 162 -6.14 -8.57 -23.32
CA SER A 162 -5.96 -9.97 -23.70
C SER A 162 -6.99 -10.46 -24.71
N LYS A 163 -8.21 -9.91 -24.72
CA LYS A 163 -9.34 -10.28 -25.60
C LYS A 163 -9.57 -11.78 -25.65
N PRO A 164 -9.87 -12.42 -24.53
CA PRO A 164 -10.17 -13.84 -24.49
C PRO A 164 -11.49 -14.14 -25.24
N ASP A 165 -11.64 -15.39 -25.70
CA ASP A 165 -12.91 -15.87 -26.26
C ASP A 165 -13.98 -15.93 -25.16
N LYS A 166 -13.59 -16.37 -23.97
CA LYS A 166 -14.39 -16.41 -22.73
C LYS A 166 -13.50 -16.12 -21.54
N TYR A 167 -14.12 -15.74 -20.42
CA TYR A 167 -13.42 -15.74 -19.15
C TYR A 167 -14.24 -16.44 -18.06
N TYR A 168 -13.51 -16.98 -17.08
CA TYR A 168 -14.02 -17.67 -15.91
C TYR A 168 -13.60 -16.88 -14.68
N PHE A 169 -14.53 -16.72 -13.73
CA PHE A 169 -14.21 -16.09 -12.46
C PHE A 169 -14.15 -17.14 -11.36
N VAL A 170 -12.98 -17.27 -10.72
CA VAL A 170 -12.74 -18.21 -9.62
C VAL A 170 -12.46 -17.42 -8.36
N GLY A 171 -13.45 -17.37 -7.48
CA GLY A 171 -13.37 -16.66 -6.20
C GLY A 171 -12.94 -17.57 -5.06
N TYR A 172 -12.58 -16.93 -3.95
CA TYR A 172 -12.29 -17.55 -2.66
C TYR A 172 -13.42 -17.22 -1.68
N ASP A 173 -14.12 -18.24 -1.18
CA ASP A 173 -15.34 -18.06 -0.38
C ASP A 173 -15.16 -17.17 0.86
N PRO A 174 -14.06 -17.26 1.62
CA PRO A 174 -13.80 -16.32 2.71
C PRO A 174 -13.65 -14.84 2.28
N LEU A 175 -13.39 -14.57 1.00
CA LEU A 175 -13.28 -13.24 0.41
C LEU A 175 -14.48 -12.90 -0.50
N LYS A 176 -15.61 -13.59 -0.33
CA LYS A 176 -16.76 -13.49 -1.25
C LYS A 176 -17.25 -12.07 -1.47
N THR A 177 -17.36 -11.26 -0.42
CA THR A 177 -17.78 -9.85 -0.54
C THR A 177 -16.80 -9.02 -1.38
N PHE A 178 -15.49 -9.20 -1.18
CA PHE A 178 -14.47 -8.58 -2.01
C PHE A 178 -14.59 -9.04 -3.47
N ASN A 179 -14.68 -10.34 -3.70
CA ASN A 179 -14.79 -10.91 -5.03
C ASN A 179 -16.03 -10.43 -5.78
N GLN A 180 -17.19 -10.39 -5.12
CA GLN A 180 -18.44 -9.89 -5.71
C GLN A 180 -18.35 -8.40 -6.07
N GLY A 181 -17.74 -7.56 -5.22
CA GLY A 181 -17.53 -6.15 -5.53
C GLY A 181 -16.59 -5.94 -6.73
N MET A 182 -15.54 -6.73 -6.82
CA MET A 182 -14.61 -6.72 -7.96
C MET A 182 -15.32 -7.22 -9.23
N LEU A 183 -16.01 -8.34 -9.17
CA LEU A 183 -16.74 -8.93 -10.30
C LEU A 183 -17.84 -7.99 -10.82
N ALA A 184 -18.57 -7.32 -9.93
CA ALA A 184 -19.57 -6.33 -10.34
C ALA A 184 -18.96 -5.22 -11.22
N LYS A 185 -17.73 -4.77 -10.90
CA LYS A 185 -17.02 -3.78 -11.71
C LYS A 185 -16.50 -4.38 -13.04
N ILE A 186 -16.05 -5.62 -13.03
CA ILE A 186 -15.67 -6.31 -14.26
C ILE A 186 -16.88 -6.43 -15.18
N ASN A 187 -18.04 -6.86 -14.65
CA ASN A 187 -19.26 -6.99 -15.42
C ASN A 187 -19.74 -5.68 -16.04
N GLU A 188 -19.61 -4.57 -15.29
CA GLU A 188 -19.92 -3.22 -15.78
C GLU A 188 -19.03 -2.80 -16.97
N LEU A 189 -17.72 -3.08 -16.90
CA LEU A 189 -16.73 -2.56 -17.86
C LEU A 189 -16.45 -3.51 -19.04
N TYR A 190 -16.55 -4.82 -18.83
CA TYR A 190 -16.19 -5.82 -19.83
C TYR A 190 -17.32 -6.78 -20.16
N GLY A 191 -18.10 -7.23 -19.19
CA GLY A 191 -19.17 -8.20 -19.33
C GLY A 191 -19.08 -9.35 -18.34
N GLU A 192 -20.08 -10.25 -18.37
CA GLU A 192 -20.19 -11.36 -17.41
C GLU A 192 -19.26 -12.54 -17.76
N PRO A 193 -18.79 -13.32 -16.75
CA PRO A 193 -18.02 -14.54 -16.98
C PRO A 193 -18.88 -15.65 -17.56
N GLU A 194 -18.27 -16.57 -18.30
CA GLU A 194 -18.92 -17.84 -18.71
C GLU A 194 -19.35 -18.67 -17.48
N LEU A 195 -18.58 -18.59 -16.40
CA LEU A 195 -18.86 -19.25 -15.14
C LEU A 195 -18.21 -18.47 -13.99
N GLU A 196 -19.02 -18.24 -12.94
CA GLU A 196 -18.56 -17.78 -11.62
C GLU A 196 -18.58 -18.96 -10.65
N VAL A 197 -17.47 -19.24 -9.98
CA VAL A 197 -17.35 -20.34 -9.01
C VAL A 197 -16.44 -19.92 -7.85
N TYR A 198 -16.71 -20.48 -6.67
CA TYR A 198 -15.91 -20.21 -5.46
C TYR A 198 -15.42 -21.52 -4.87
N TYR A 199 -14.17 -21.54 -4.42
CA TYR A 199 -13.67 -22.62 -3.58
C TYR A 199 -13.60 -22.19 -2.10
N LYS A 200 -13.82 -23.17 -1.23
CA LYS A 200 -13.83 -22.96 0.22
C LYS A 200 -12.42 -22.92 0.80
N SER A 201 -12.30 -22.37 2.02
CA SER A 201 -11.07 -22.45 2.78
C SER A 201 -10.65 -23.92 2.99
N PRO A 202 -9.36 -24.27 2.84
CA PRO A 202 -8.84 -25.60 3.14
C PRO A 202 -9.10 -26.06 4.58
N SER A 203 -9.31 -25.16 5.52
CA SER A 203 -9.73 -25.48 6.89
C SER A 203 -11.17 -26.03 6.97
N VAL A 204 -12.02 -25.69 6.00
CA VAL A 204 -13.42 -26.14 5.91
C VAL A 204 -13.53 -27.32 4.95
N SER A 205 -12.86 -27.27 3.81
CA SER A 205 -12.85 -28.32 2.79
C SER A 205 -11.47 -28.39 2.13
N PRO A 206 -10.57 -29.30 2.58
CA PRO A 206 -9.18 -29.33 2.16
C PRO A 206 -8.94 -29.47 0.65
N ASP A 207 -9.86 -30.15 -0.04
CA ASP A 207 -9.75 -30.49 -1.47
C ASP A 207 -10.68 -29.71 -2.39
N ASP A 208 -11.48 -28.78 -1.88
CA ASP A 208 -12.49 -28.07 -2.67
C ASP A 208 -11.86 -27.30 -3.84
N TYR A 209 -10.72 -26.62 -3.60
CA TYR A 209 -9.98 -25.92 -4.65
C TYR A 209 -9.53 -26.86 -5.80
N LYS A 210 -9.26 -28.15 -5.51
CA LYS A 210 -8.87 -29.14 -6.53
C LYS A 210 -10.04 -29.46 -7.45
N ASN A 211 -11.24 -29.64 -6.86
CA ASN A 211 -12.46 -29.90 -7.61
C ASN A 211 -12.80 -28.73 -8.53
N VAL A 212 -12.69 -27.49 -8.02
CA VAL A 212 -12.90 -26.28 -8.81
C VAL A 212 -11.85 -26.16 -9.90
N ALA A 213 -10.57 -26.39 -9.61
CA ALA A 213 -9.49 -26.35 -10.59
C ALA A 213 -9.72 -27.34 -11.74
N LYS A 214 -10.11 -28.58 -11.42
CA LYS A 214 -10.46 -29.60 -12.40
C LYS A 214 -11.69 -29.18 -13.24
N GLN A 215 -12.74 -28.70 -12.59
CA GLN A 215 -13.95 -28.22 -13.27
C GLN A 215 -13.64 -27.13 -14.31
N ILE A 216 -12.78 -26.19 -13.97
CA ILE A 216 -12.39 -25.10 -14.89
C ILE A 216 -11.46 -25.62 -15.98
N ALA A 217 -10.49 -26.51 -15.65
CA ALA A 217 -9.58 -27.09 -16.63
C ALA A 217 -10.30 -27.90 -17.72
N GLU A 218 -11.39 -28.59 -17.37
CA GLU A 218 -12.22 -29.32 -18.33
C GLU A 218 -13.03 -28.41 -19.28
N ARG A 219 -13.20 -27.13 -18.97
CA ARG A 219 -14.04 -26.18 -19.71
C ARG A 219 -13.25 -25.16 -20.49
N ALA A 220 -12.13 -24.67 -19.91
CA ALA A 220 -11.36 -23.58 -20.47
C ALA A 220 -10.56 -23.99 -21.71
N GLY A 221 -10.70 -23.23 -22.78
CA GLY A 221 -9.97 -23.37 -24.03
C GLY A 221 -8.61 -22.63 -24.00
N GLU A 222 -7.90 -22.71 -25.12
CA GLU A 222 -6.56 -22.10 -25.28
C GLU A 222 -6.60 -20.57 -25.27
N ARG A 223 -7.72 -19.99 -25.71
CA ARG A 223 -7.94 -18.54 -25.79
C ARG A 223 -8.84 -18.02 -24.67
N ASP A 224 -8.98 -18.75 -23.58
CA ASP A 224 -9.80 -18.34 -22.44
C ASP A 224 -8.93 -17.75 -21.31
N ALA A 225 -9.51 -16.84 -20.52
CA ALA A 225 -8.88 -16.25 -19.35
C ALA A 225 -9.53 -16.75 -18.04
N ILE A 226 -8.73 -16.99 -17.02
CA ILE A 226 -9.18 -17.38 -15.69
C ILE A 226 -8.80 -16.29 -14.70
N ILE A 227 -9.79 -15.59 -14.15
CA ILE A 227 -9.60 -14.54 -13.16
C ILE A 227 -9.66 -15.18 -11.76
N LEU A 228 -8.53 -15.13 -11.03
CA LEU A 228 -8.42 -15.66 -9.66
C LEU A 228 -8.60 -14.54 -8.64
N GLY A 229 -9.66 -14.58 -7.86
CA GLY A 229 -10.00 -13.64 -6.80
C GLY A 229 -9.37 -13.97 -5.43
N ASP A 230 -8.30 -14.75 -5.39
CA ASP A 230 -7.58 -15.14 -4.16
C ASP A 230 -6.13 -14.63 -4.19
N PRO A 231 -5.79 -13.63 -3.35
CA PRO A 231 -4.40 -13.17 -3.21
C PRO A 231 -3.55 -14.10 -2.31
N GLY A 232 -4.13 -15.11 -1.67
CA GLY A 232 -3.48 -15.97 -0.71
C GLY A 232 -2.72 -17.16 -1.31
N GLY A 233 -2.11 -17.95 -0.45
CA GLY A 233 -1.32 -19.11 -0.85
C GLY A 233 -2.14 -20.25 -1.45
N VAL A 234 -3.48 -20.26 -1.28
CA VAL A 234 -4.35 -21.29 -1.88
C VAL A 234 -4.41 -21.13 -3.40
N SER A 235 -4.29 -19.90 -3.92
CA SER A 235 -4.20 -19.64 -5.35
C SER A 235 -3.01 -20.36 -6.02
N ILE A 236 -1.89 -20.52 -5.31
CA ILE A 236 -0.74 -21.33 -5.75
C ILE A 236 -1.15 -22.79 -5.97
N ASN A 237 -1.87 -23.35 -5.01
CA ASN A 237 -2.33 -24.74 -5.08
C ASN A 237 -3.38 -24.91 -6.18
N PHE A 238 -4.30 -23.96 -6.31
CA PHE A 238 -5.26 -23.93 -7.42
C PHE A 238 -4.55 -23.95 -8.77
N LEU A 239 -3.56 -23.06 -8.98
CA LEU A 239 -2.82 -22.98 -10.23
C LEU A 239 -2.13 -24.31 -10.58
N LYS A 240 -1.47 -24.96 -9.58
CA LYS A 240 -0.84 -26.28 -9.77
C LYS A 240 -1.86 -27.34 -10.21
N GLU A 241 -2.98 -27.44 -9.51
CA GLU A 241 -4.03 -28.42 -9.83
C GLU A 241 -4.66 -28.12 -11.20
N TYR A 242 -4.92 -26.84 -11.51
CA TYR A 242 -5.44 -26.43 -12.80
C TYR A 242 -4.55 -26.89 -13.95
N ARG A 243 -3.24 -26.61 -13.88
CA ARG A 243 -2.27 -27.02 -14.90
C ARG A 243 -2.07 -28.55 -14.94
N ALA A 244 -2.06 -29.21 -13.79
CA ALA A 244 -1.96 -30.68 -13.70
C ALA A 244 -3.17 -31.40 -14.35
N ASN A 245 -4.35 -30.77 -14.36
CA ASN A 245 -5.55 -31.27 -15.04
C ASN A 245 -5.63 -30.82 -16.52
N GLY A 246 -4.54 -30.33 -17.10
CA GLY A 246 -4.50 -29.91 -18.51
C GLY A 246 -5.16 -28.55 -18.77
N GLY A 247 -5.32 -27.74 -17.74
CA GLY A 247 -5.88 -26.39 -17.85
C GLY A 247 -5.12 -25.51 -18.82
N LYS A 248 -5.83 -24.90 -19.74
CA LYS A 248 -5.32 -24.08 -20.84
C LYS A 248 -5.53 -22.59 -20.58
N GLY A 249 -5.18 -21.76 -21.56
CA GLY A 249 -5.39 -20.32 -21.50
C GLY A 249 -4.51 -19.58 -20.48
N ILE A 250 -4.89 -18.35 -20.20
CA ILE A 250 -4.13 -17.42 -19.37
C ILE A 250 -4.76 -17.25 -18.00
N ILE A 251 -3.93 -17.20 -16.95
CA ILE A 251 -4.39 -16.91 -15.59
C ILE A 251 -4.18 -15.42 -15.30
N TYR A 252 -5.17 -14.80 -14.66
CA TYR A 252 -5.02 -13.49 -14.07
C TYR A 252 -5.29 -13.54 -12.58
N SER A 253 -4.30 -13.18 -11.78
CA SER A 253 -4.39 -13.16 -10.32
C SER A 253 -4.56 -11.73 -9.79
N VAL A 254 -5.36 -11.58 -8.74
CA VAL A 254 -5.47 -10.31 -8.00
C VAL A 254 -4.23 -9.98 -7.16
N GLY A 255 -3.07 -10.53 -7.52
CA GLY A 255 -1.82 -10.22 -6.85
C GLY A 255 -1.47 -11.19 -5.72
N GLY A 256 -0.87 -10.68 -4.64
CA GLY A 256 -0.49 -11.49 -3.49
C GLY A 256 0.56 -12.56 -3.81
N ALA A 257 0.27 -13.82 -3.49
CA ALA A 257 1.23 -14.92 -3.65
C ALA A 257 1.65 -15.16 -5.11
N LEU A 258 0.77 -14.91 -6.08
CA LEU A 258 1.03 -15.05 -7.51
C LEU A 258 1.52 -13.75 -8.19
N ALA A 259 1.80 -12.72 -7.42
CA ALA A 259 2.42 -11.49 -7.92
C ALA A 259 3.94 -11.43 -7.69
N LEU A 260 4.52 -12.42 -7.01
CA LEU A 260 5.94 -12.43 -6.67
C LEU A 260 6.73 -13.17 -7.77
N PRO A 261 7.69 -12.52 -8.46
CA PRO A 261 8.47 -13.13 -9.53
C PRO A 261 9.16 -14.45 -9.11
N ALA A 262 9.72 -14.49 -7.89
CA ALA A 262 10.35 -15.70 -7.36
C ALA A 262 9.35 -16.87 -7.22
N THR A 263 8.12 -16.60 -6.81
CA THR A 263 7.04 -17.61 -6.73
C THR A 263 6.67 -18.12 -8.10
N LEU A 264 6.42 -17.23 -9.05
CA LEU A 264 6.05 -17.57 -10.42
C LEU A 264 7.15 -18.39 -11.12
N LYS A 265 8.41 -18.01 -10.95
CA LYS A 265 9.57 -18.75 -11.46
C LYS A 265 9.68 -20.15 -10.85
N LYS A 266 9.54 -20.27 -9.53
CA LYS A 266 9.57 -21.56 -8.82
C LYS A 266 8.45 -22.50 -9.26
N LEU A 267 7.28 -21.95 -9.60
CA LEU A 267 6.13 -22.71 -10.06
C LEU A 267 6.18 -23.01 -11.56
N ASN A 268 7.13 -22.43 -12.30
CA ASN A 268 7.11 -22.40 -13.77
C ASN A 268 5.73 -21.93 -14.29
N ALA A 269 5.18 -20.88 -13.67
CA ALA A 269 3.82 -20.40 -13.87
C ALA A 269 3.71 -19.51 -15.13
N GLY A 270 4.15 -19.99 -16.28
CA GLY A 270 4.02 -19.28 -17.54
C GLY A 270 2.57 -18.88 -17.83
N TYR A 271 2.40 -17.76 -18.55
CA TYR A 271 1.10 -17.21 -18.93
C TYR A 271 0.21 -16.89 -17.70
N THR A 272 0.83 -16.31 -16.68
CA THR A 272 0.15 -15.85 -15.49
C THR A 272 0.36 -14.34 -15.34
N ALA A 273 -0.72 -13.59 -15.53
CA ALA A 273 -0.77 -12.17 -15.26
C ALA A 273 -1.19 -11.89 -13.81
N PHE A 274 -0.83 -10.72 -13.30
CA PHE A 274 -1.14 -10.34 -11.92
C PHE A 274 -1.18 -8.82 -11.74
N GLN A 275 -1.90 -8.38 -10.72
CA GLN A 275 -1.94 -6.97 -10.31
C GLN A 275 -0.81 -6.64 -9.33
N ALA A 276 -0.28 -5.42 -9.46
CA ALA A 276 0.69 -4.81 -8.56
C ALA A 276 0.43 -3.30 -8.44
N ALA A 277 0.91 -2.67 -7.37
CA ALA A 277 0.89 -1.20 -7.27
C ALA A 277 1.95 -0.57 -8.19
N ALA A 278 3.13 -1.18 -8.25
CA ALA A 278 4.18 -0.91 -9.24
C ALA A 278 5.05 -2.16 -9.42
N LEU A 279 5.80 -2.20 -10.49
CA LEU A 279 6.87 -3.15 -10.76
C LEU A 279 8.18 -2.38 -10.95
N GLU A 280 9.32 -3.04 -10.77
CA GLU A 280 10.64 -2.42 -10.91
C GLU A 280 10.80 -1.74 -12.28
N GLU A 281 10.26 -2.37 -13.32
CA GLU A 281 10.34 -1.92 -14.70
C GLU A 281 9.45 -0.71 -15.02
N THR A 282 8.54 -0.31 -14.11
CA THR A 282 7.59 0.78 -14.40
C THR A 282 8.15 2.18 -14.18
N GLU A 283 9.22 2.33 -13.41
CA GLU A 283 9.88 3.62 -13.13
C GLU A 283 8.92 4.83 -12.99
N LYS A 284 7.77 4.62 -12.31
CA LYS A 284 6.69 5.62 -12.22
C LYS A 284 7.14 6.93 -11.55
N THR A 285 8.09 6.80 -10.61
CA THR A 285 8.78 7.90 -9.96
C THR A 285 10.23 7.48 -9.69
N ASP A 286 11.08 8.42 -9.30
CA ASP A 286 12.44 8.13 -8.79
C ASP A 286 12.43 7.21 -7.55
N LEU A 287 11.33 7.20 -6.78
CA LEU A 287 11.17 6.28 -5.66
C LEU A 287 10.85 4.85 -6.09
N THR A 288 10.34 4.61 -7.31
CA THR A 288 10.05 3.26 -7.80
C THR A 288 11.33 2.43 -7.86
N ALA A 289 12.29 2.84 -8.69
CA ALA A 289 13.56 2.15 -8.83
C ALA A 289 14.31 2.06 -7.49
N LYS A 290 14.30 3.15 -6.71
CA LYS A 290 14.93 3.21 -5.39
C LYS A 290 14.34 2.18 -4.42
N TYR A 291 13.00 2.05 -4.33
CA TYR A 291 12.33 1.08 -3.47
C TYR A 291 12.77 -0.35 -3.79
N PHE A 292 12.69 -0.76 -5.06
CA PHE A 292 13.02 -2.15 -5.46
C PHE A 292 14.51 -2.46 -5.26
N ALA A 293 15.41 -1.57 -5.68
CA ALA A 293 16.84 -1.77 -5.58
C ALA A 293 17.32 -1.83 -4.14
N ASP A 294 16.92 -0.85 -3.31
CA ASP A 294 17.38 -0.74 -1.92
C ASP A 294 16.73 -1.82 -1.03
N TYR A 295 15.48 -2.23 -1.32
CA TYR A 295 14.85 -3.36 -0.63
C TYR A 295 15.64 -4.65 -0.88
N LYS A 296 15.97 -4.94 -2.12
CA LYS A 296 16.76 -6.13 -2.49
C LYS A 296 18.16 -6.09 -1.90
N ALA A 297 18.81 -4.94 -1.93
CA ALA A 297 20.14 -4.75 -1.36
C ALA A 297 20.15 -4.97 0.17
N LYS A 298 19.12 -4.48 0.86
CA LYS A 298 19.03 -4.54 2.32
C LYS A 298 18.57 -5.89 2.85
N PHE A 299 17.54 -6.49 2.22
CA PHE A 299 16.90 -7.70 2.75
C PHE A 299 17.25 -8.98 1.98
N GLY A 300 17.92 -8.89 0.82
CA GLY A 300 18.37 -10.04 0.05
C GLY A 300 17.25 -10.79 -0.70
N GLU A 301 16.05 -10.20 -0.76
CA GLU A 301 14.87 -10.78 -1.43
C GLU A 301 14.19 -9.76 -2.33
N ASP A 302 13.32 -10.23 -3.24
CA ASP A 302 12.56 -9.34 -4.11
C ASP A 302 11.51 -8.58 -3.30
N ALA A 303 11.40 -7.28 -3.57
CA ALA A 303 10.46 -6.40 -2.89
C ALA A 303 9.00 -6.80 -3.17
N ASN A 304 8.15 -6.71 -2.15
CA ASN A 304 6.72 -6.89 -2.32
C ASN A 304 6.12 -5.69 -3.07
N ASN A 305 5.43 -5.98 -4.17
CA ASN A 305 4.93 -5.00 -5.13
C ASN A 305 3.51 -4.46 -4.83
N TYR A 306 2.92 -4.84 -3.70
CA TYR A 306 1.63 -4.32 -3.24
C TYR A 306 1.63 -3.98 -1.74
N ALA A 307 1.49 -4.96 -0.83
CA ALA A 307 1.35 -4.69 0.61
C ALA A 307 2.58 -3.98 1.21
N GLY A 308 3.78 -4.44 0.86
CA GLY A 308 5.03 -3.79 1.26
C GLY A 308 5.15 -2.40 0.62
N LEU A 309 5.01 -2.32 -0.70
CA LEU A 309 5.16 -1.06 -1.43
C LEU A 309 4.18 0.01 -0.97
N LEU A 310 2.90 -0.34 -0.75
CA LEU A 310 1.90 0.62 -0.28
C LEU A 310 2.10 1.02 1.19
N THR A 311 2.72 0.16 2.01
CA THR A 311 3.15 0.52 3.37
C THR A 311 4.32 1.50 3.31
N TYR A 312 5.31 1.26 2.44
CA TYR A 312 6.38 2.21 2.14
C TYR A 312 5.82 3.56 1.70
N ASP A 313 4.94 3.58 0.70
CA ASP A 313 4.34 4.81 0.19
C ASP A 313 3.54 5.56 1.26
N SER A 314 2.78 4.84 2.09
CA SER A 314 2.03 5.46 3.20
C SER A 314 2.93 6.21 4.18
N ILE A 315 4.10 5.66 4.50
CA ILE A 315 5.07 6.30 5.38
C ILE A 315 5.74 7.50 4.69
N MET A 316 6.11 7.36 3.41
CA MET A 316 6.65 8.47 2.62
C MET A 316 5.66 9.64 2.48
N ILE A 317 4.38 9.34 2.32
CA ILE A 317 3.29 10.34 2.29
C ILE A 317 3.20 11.08 3.63
N LEU A 318 3.20 10.34 4.77
CA LEU A 318 3.17 10.95 6.10
C LEU A 318 4.39 11.84 6.36
N SER A 319 5.58 11.39 5.98
CA SER A 319 6.81 12.17 6.06
C SER A 319 6.69 13.50 5.30
N GLN A 320 6.27 13.44 4.02
CA GLN A 320 6.11 14.64 3.18
C GLN A 320 4.98 15.57 3.68
N ALA A 321 3.88 14.98 4.21
CA ALA A 321 2.80 15.77 4.78
C ALA A 321 3.24 16.49 6.06
N PHE A 322 4.02 15.82 6.90
CA PHE A 322 4.61 16.39 8.10
C PHE A 322 5.60 17.54 7.77
N GLU A 323 6.46 17.36 6.79
CA GLU A 323 7.39 18.43 6.34
C GLU A 323 6.64 19.66 5.84
N LYS A 324 5.52 19.48 5.13
CA LYS A 324 4.72 20.56 4.57
C LYS A 324 3.87 21.30 5.59
N GLY A 325 3.30 20.61 6.56
CA GLY A 325 2.26 21.15 7.45
C GLY A 325 2.51 20.97 8.95
N GLY A 326 3.48 20.16 9.34
CA GLY A 326 3.68 19.75 10.73
C GLY A 326 2.55 18.82 11.22
N LYS A 327 2.64 18.42 12.50
CA LYS A 327 1.66 17.50 13.13
C LYS A 327 0.27 18.11 13.19
N GLU A 328 0.18 19.39 13.49
CA GLU A 328 -1.09 20.13 13.73
C GLU A 328 -1.96 20.22 12.47
N LYS A 329 -1.36 20.20 11.27
CA LYS A 329 -2.05 20.33 10.00
C LYS A 329 -1.98 19.07 9.14
N LEU A 330 -1.69 17.92 9.76
CA LEU A 330 -1.47 16.69 9.01
C LEU A 330 -2.68 16.30 8.17
N ILE A 331 -3.90 16.40 8.70
CA ILE A 331 -5.14 16.07 7.97
C ILE A 331 -5.36 17.04 6.80
N GLU A 332 -5.33 18.36 7.07
CA GLU A 332 -5.51 19.38 6.02
C GLU A 332 -4.47 19.27 4.92
N THR A 333 -3.24 18.90 5.30
CA THR A 333 -2.14 18.69 4.34
C THR A 333 -2.38 17.43 3.51
N LEU A 334 -2.88 16.34 4.10
CA LEU A 334 -3.24 15.13 3.37
C LEU A 334 -4.42 15.36 2.43
N GLU A 335 -5.46 16.08 2.88
CA GLU A 335 -6.66 16.39 2.09
C GLU A 335 -6.33 17.24 0.85
N SER A 336 -5.40 18.18 0.94
CA SER A 336 -5.09 19.14 -0.13
C SER A 336 -3.79 18.88 -0.88
N GLY A 337 -2.97 17.98 -0.38
CA GLY A 337 -1.59 17.77 -0.85
C GLY A 337 -1.48 16.84 -2.06
N SER A 338 -0.26 16.83 -2.59
CA SER A 338 0.22 15.87 -3.59
C SER A 338 1.53 15.28 -3.07
N PHE A 339 1.65 13.95 -3.08
CA PHE A 339 2.72 13.22 -2.42
C PHE A 339 3.33 12.20 -3.36
N LYS A 340 4.65 12.14 -3.38
CA LYS A 340 5.38 11.18 -4.20
C LYS A 340 5.53 9.86 -3.43
N GLY A 341 5.11 8.76 -4.06
CA GLY A 341 5.38 7.40 -3.64
C GLY A 341 6.08 6.60 -4.73
N ALA A 342 6.40 5.35 -4.47
CA ALA A 342 6.97 4.42 -5.44
C ALA A 342 5.92 3.97 -6.47
N ALA A 343 4.63 3.95 -6.13
CA ALA A 343 3.56 3.62 -7.06
C ALA A 343 3.09 4.79 -7.94
N GLY A 344 3.50 6.01 -7.65
CA GLY A 344 3.09 7.22 -8.39
C GLY A 344 2.91 8.43 -7.49
N ILE A 345 2.12 9.40 -7.94
CA ILE A 345 1.80 10.62 -7.20
C ILE A 345 0.42 10.48 -6.57
N TYR A 346 0.38 10.54 -5.26
CA TYR A 346 -0.84 10.40 -4.48
C TYR A 346 -1.53 11.73 -4.24
N ARG A 347 -2.83 11.75 -4.48
CA ARG A 347 -3.79 12.74 -3.99
C ARG A 347 -5.00 11.99 -3.47
N PHE A 348 -5.72 12.57 -2.54
CA PHE A 348 -6.92 11.97 -1.96
C PHE A 348 -8.17 12.73 -2.44
N ASN A 349 -9.26 11.98 -2.69
CA ASN A 349 -10.56 12.57 -2.97
C ASN A 349 -11.29 12.96 -1.67
N GLU A 350 -12.51 13.46 -1.79
CA GLU A 350 -13.37 13.85 -0.66
C GLU A 350 -13.70 12.72 0.32
N ASN A 351 -13.52 11.47 -0.11
CA ASN A 351 -13.69 10.28 0.74
C ASN A 351 -12.35 9.75 1.27
N HIS A 352 -11.30 10.56 1.19
CA HIS A 352 -9.93 10.23 1.58
C HIS A 352 -9.35 8.97 0.93
N GLN A 353 -9.88 8.62 -0.25
CA GLN A 353 -9.34 7.54 -1.09
C GLN A 353 -8.29 8.12 -2.04
N ALA A 354 -7.12 7.46 -2.13
CA ALA A 354 -6.13 7.78 -3.15
C ALA A 354 -6.73 7.63 -4.56
N LEU A 355 -6.43 8.58 -5.45
CA LEU A 355 -7.02 8.70 -6.79
C LEU A 355 -6.43 7.69 -7.78
N TRP A 356 -6.57 6.41 -7.44
CA TRP A 356 -6.17 5.33 -8.34
C TRP A 356 -6.94 5.37 -9.66
N GLY A 357 -6.23 5.19 -10.78
CA GLY A 357 -6.77 5.31 -12.14
C GLY A 357 -6.57 6.70 -12.75
N SER A 358 -6.09 7.69 -11.99
CA SER A 358 -5.64 8.97 -12.56
C SER A 358 -4.36 8.79 -13.39
N GLU A 359 -4.01 9.79 -14.19
CA GLU A 359 -2.77 9.76 -15.00
C GLU A 359 -1.50 9.58 -14.16
N GLU A 360 -1.50 10.12 -12.93
CA GLU A 360 -0.33 10.14 -12.05
C GLU A 360 -0.28 8.94 -11.08
N LEU A 361 -1.38 8.19 -10.94
CA LEU A 361 -1.48 7.05 -10.03
C LEU A 361 -2.29 5.91 -10.65
N LYS A 362 -1.62 5.06 -11.44
CA LYS A 362 -2.20 3.87 -12.07
C LYS A 362 -1.65 2.61 -11.40
N GLY A 363 -2.49 1.59 -11.27
CA GLY A 363 -2.03 0.24 -10.96
C GLY A 363 -1.21 -0.34 -12.10
N THR A 364 -0.60 -1.48 -11.85
CA THR A 364 0.24 -2.17 -12.83
C THR A 364 -0.29 -3.59 -13.05
N ILE A 365 -0.23 -4.07 -14.27
CA ILE A 365 -0.43 -5.49 -14.60
C ILE A 365 0.89 -6.01 -15.15
N GLY A 366 1.45 -7.00 -14.45
CA GLY A 366 2.57 -7.79 -14.94
C GLY A 366 2.09 -9.13 -15.49
N GLU A 367 2.83 -9.70 -16.40
CA GLU A 367 2.64 -11.05 -16.90
C GLU A 367 3.94 -11.84 -16.80
N PHE A 368 3.90 -13.02 -16.23
CA PHE A 368 5.05 -13.92 -16.19
C PHE A 368 5.04 -14.81 -17.43
N VAL A 369 5.98 -14.56 -18.32
CA VAL A 369 6.13 -15.25 -19.59
C VAL A 369 7.62 -15.43 -19.93
N ASN A 370 7.99 -16.57 -20.51
CA ASN A 370 9.39 -16.88 -20.87
C ASN A 370 10.39 -16.72 -19.72
N GLY A 371 9.97 -17.00 -18.49
CA GLY A 371 10.82 -16.99 -17.30
C GLY A 371 11.09 -15.62 -16.68
N LYS A 372 10.43 -14.56 -17.18
CA LYS A 372 10.54 -13.19 -16.67
C LYS A 372 9.16 -12.53 -16.54
N VAL A 373 9.10 -11.46 -15.79
CA VAL A 373 7.93 -10.57 -15.72
C VAL A 373 8.04 -9.54 -16.84
N GLU A 374 6.96 -9.39 -17.59
CA GLU A 374 6.75 -8.29 -18.54
C GLU A 374 5.63 -7.40 -18.02
N VAL A 375 5.73 -6.09 -18.22
CA VAL A 375 4.67 -5.14 -17.94
C VAL A 375 3.73 -5.08 -19.13
N VAL A 376 2.44 -5.33 -18.91
CA VAL A 376 1.40 -5.23 -19.95
C VAL A 376 0.46 -4.04 -19.75
N TYR A 377 0.46 -3.44 -18.57
CA TYR A 377 -0.31 -2.25 -18.24
C TYR A 377 0.37 -1.47 -17.08
N PRO A 378 0.35 -0.13 -17.06
CA PRO A 378 -0.30 0.76 -18.01
C PRO A 378 0.53 0.91 -19.31
N PRO A 379 -0.11 1.38 -20.42
CA PRO A 379 0.53 1.41 -21.75
C PRO A 379 1.85 2.17 -21.84
N GLU A 380 2.01 3.24 -21.05
CA GLU A 380 3.22 4.07 -21.02
C GLU A 380 4.47 3.35 -20.46
N PHE A 381 4.27 2.26 -19.72
CA PHE A 381 5.34 1.42 -19.15
C PHE A 381 5.33 0.01 -19.72
N ALA A 382 4.42 -0.32 -20.65
CA ALA A 382 4.30 -1.67 -21.18
C ALA A 382 5.58 -2.09 -21.93
N THR A 383 6.14 -3.23 -21.53
CA THR A 383 7.30 -3.87 -22.17
C THR A 383 6.89 -4.95 -23.17
N SER A 384 5.64 -5.41 -23.07
CA SER A 384 5.07 -6.43 -23.95
C SER A 384 3.55 -6.24 -24.10
N GLN A 385 2.98 -6.87 -25.12
CA GLN A 385 1.55 -7.18 -25.16
C GLN A 385 1.30 -8.47 -24.38
N VAL A 386 0.04 -8.72 -24.01
CA VAL A 386 -0.35 -10.00 -23.38
C VAL A 386 -0.03 -11.16 -24.31
N VAL A 387 0.68 -12.16 -23.78
CA VAL A 387 1.16 -13.33 -24.53
C VAL A 387 0.29 -14.54 -24.21
N TRP A 388 -0.24 -15.17 -25.24
CA TRP A 388 -1.02 -16.39 -25.13
C TRP A 388 -0.16 -17.66 -25.24
N PRO A 389 -0.53 -18.77 -24.56
CA PRO A 389 0.06 -20.08 -24.85
C PRO A 389 -0.07 -20.43 -26.31
N GLU A 390 0.99 -21.06 -26.88
CA GLU A 390 0.97 -21.59 -28.26
C GLU A 390 0.16 -22.89 -28.34
#